data_9a1cbc3e33ec87717a35b8f24545823a
#
_entry.id   9a1cbc3e33ec87717a35b8f24545823a
#
_cell.length_a   1.000
_cell.length_b   1.000
_cell.length_c   1.000
_cell.angle_alpha   90.00
_cell.angle_beta   90.00
_cell.angle_gamma   90.00
#
_symmetry.space_group_name_H-M   'P 1'
#
loop_
_entity.id
_entity.type
_entity.pdbx_description
1 polymer ?
#
loop_
_entity_poly.entity_id
_entity_poly.type
_entity_poly.pdbx_seq_one_letter_code
_entity_poly.pdbx_strand_id
1 'polypeptide(L)' 'MSKVRVLIRPKEGILDAQGKAVESALPGLGFEGIEKVRIGRIVELEAESTERVGELCEKLLANPLIEDYEIETIED' A
#
# COMPACT_ATOMS: atom_id res chain seq x y z
N MET A 1 -16.22 -15.56 8.98
CA MET A 1 -15.66 -14.24 8.59
C MET A 1 -14.48 -14.44 7.65
N SER A 2 -14.39 -13.65 6.63
CA SER A 2 -13.24 -13.70 5.73
C SER A 2 -12.17 -12.75 6.22
N LYS A 3 -10.92 -13.18 6.17
CA LYS A 3 -9.78 -12.32 6.48
C LYS A 3 -9.27 -11.72 5.18
N VAL A 4 -9.19 -10.41 5.14
CA VAL A 4 -8.83 -9.65 3.94
C VAL A 4 -7.63 -8.77 4.22
N ARG A 5 -6.72 -8.71 3.26
CA ARG A 5 -5.57 -7.81 3.30
C ARG A 5 -5.68 -6.86 2.12
N VAL A 6 -5.56 -5.57 2.41
CA VAL A 6 -5.53 -4.54 1.37
C VAL A 6 -4.13 -3.93 1.33
N LEU A 7 -3.51 -4.01 0.17
CA LEU A 7 -2.19 -3.42 -0.08
C LEU A 7 -2.42 -2.08 -0.75
N ILE A 8 -1.93 -1.01 -0.14
CA ILE A 8 -2.14 0.35 -0.62
C ILE A 8 -0.77 0.99 -0.88
N ARG A 9 -0.59 1.54 -2.07
CA ARG A 9 0.68 2.17 -2.44
C ARG A 9 0.44 3.41 -3.29
N PRO A 10 1.40 4.36 -3.29
CA PRO A 10 1.28 5.55 -4.11
C PRO A 10 1.28 5.19 -5.59
N LYS A 11 0.50 5.92 -6.38
CA LYS A 11 0.53 5.77 -7.84
C LYS A 11 1.88 6.21 -8.38
N GLU A 12 2.27 5.68 -9.53
CA GLU A 12 3.47 6.13 -10.21
C GLU A 12 3.36 7.62 -10.53
N GLY A 13 4.46 8.34 -10.38
CA GLY A 13 4.48 9.77 -10.62
C GLY A 13 4.05 10.62 -9.44
N ILE A 14 3.50 10.00 -8.38
CA ILE A 14 3.15 10.71 -7.15
C ILE A 14 4.36 10.70 -6.22
N LEU A 15 4.63 11.82 -5.57
CA LEU A 15 5.73 11.93 -4.63
C LEU A 15 5.49 11.03 -3.42
N ASP A 16 6.42 10.13 -3.18
CA ASP A 16 6.44 9.26 -2.01
C ASP A 16 7.59 9.74 -1.13
N ALA A 17 7.27 10.64 -0.20
CA ALA A 17 8.29 11.25 0.65
C ALA A 17 9.01 10.23 1.52
N GLN A 18 8.30 9.20 2.01
CA GLN A 18 8.91 8.15 2.82
C GLN A 18 9.85 7.29 1.99
N GLY A 19 9.44 6.90 0.80
CA GLY A 19 10.27 6.12 -0.10
C GLY A 19 11.52 6.88 -0.51
N LYS A 20 11.39 8.17 -0.77
CA LYS A 20 12.54 9.03 -1.10
C LYS A 20 13.51 9.16 0.06
N ALA A 21 13.00 9.28 1.28
CA ALA A 21 13.85 9.35 2.46
C ALA A 21 14.67 8.06 2.66
N VAL A 22 14.05 6.91 2.47
CA VAL A 22 14.75 5.63 2.55
C VAL A 22 15.80 5.54 1.46
N GLU A 23 15.43 5.86 0.23
CA GLU A 23 16.33 5.81 -0.92
C GLU A 23 17.57 6.67 -0.70
N SER A 24 17.38 7.88 -0.17
CA SER A 24 18.48 8.80 0.10
C SER A 24 19.41 8.32 1.21
N ALA A 25 18.92 7.54 2.15
CA ALA A 25 19.72 7.03 3.27
C ALA A 25 20.56 5.81 2.92
N LEU A 26 20.18 5.07 1.87
CA LEU A 26 20.82 3.79 1.56
C LEU A 26 22.32 3.86 1.26
N PRO A 27 22.82 4.81 0.45
CA PRO A 27 24.25 4.88 0.19
C PRO A 27 25.09 5.08 1.44
N GLY A 28 24.60 5.91 2.38
CA GLY A 28 25.30 6.16 3.65
C GLY A 28 25.38 4.93 4.53
N LEU A 29 24.52 3.95 4.30
CA LEU A 29 24.50 2.69 5.06
C LEU A 29 25.21 1.56 4.32
N GLY A 30 25.81 1.85 3.18
CA GLY A 30 26.55 0.85 2.41
C GLY A 30 25.72 0.09 1.39
N PHE A 31 24.48 0.50 1.15
CA PHE A 31 23.63 -0.13 0.15
C PHE A 31 23.66 0.67 -1.14
N GLU A 32 24.17 0.07 -2.18
CA GLU A 32 24.22 0.70 -3.50
C GLU A 32 23.42 -0.13 -4.50
N GLY A 33 23.00 0.51 -5.59
CA GLY A 33 22.26 -0.19 -6.63
C GLY A 33 20.80 -0.39 -6.31
N ILE A 34 20.28 0.28 -5.28
CA ILE A 34 18.86 0.22 -4.91
C ILE A 34 18.23 1.55 -5.26
N GLU A 35 17.18 1.52 -6.04
CA GLU A 35 16.48 2.72 -6.47
C GLU A 35 14.98 2.45 -6.60
N LYS A 36 14.20 3.51 -6.79
CA LYS A 36 12.75 3.45 -6.95
C LYS A 36 12.06 2.82 -5.74
N VAL A 37 12.52 3.17 -4.55
CA VAL A 37 11.91 2.69 -3.32
C VAL A 37 10.53 3.31 -3.17
N ARG A 38 9.55 2.47 -2.88
CA ARG A 38 8.17 2.90 -2.68
C ARG A 38 7.68 2.34 -1.35
N ILE A 39 7.05 3.20 -0.57
CA ILE A 39 6.49 2.81 0.71
C ILE A 39 4.98 2.98 0.67
N GLY A 40 4.28 1.95 1.04
CA GLY A 40 2.83 1.96 1.14
C GLY A 40 2.40 1.44 2.50
N ARG A 41 1.17 0.98 2.57
CA ARG A 41 0.66 0.43 3.82
C ARG A 41 -0.24 -0.77 3.55
N ILE A 42 -0.41 -1.56 4.59
CA ILE A 42 -1.25 -2.74 4.57
C ILE A 42 -2.37 -2.55 5.57
N VAL A 43 -3.59 -2.84 5.16
CA VAL A 43 -4.73 -2.87 6.07
C VAL A 43 -5.24 -4.30 6.13
N GLU A 44 -5.35 -4.85 7.32
CA GLU A 44 -5.91 -6.18 7.50
C GLU A 44 -7.23 -6.06 8.25
N LEU A 45 -8.23 -6.81 7.79
CA LEU A 45 -9.55 -6.75 8.40
C LEU A 45 -10.25 -8.11 8.27
N GLU A 46 -11.26 -8.29 9.08
CA GLU A 46 -12.16 -9.44 8.96
C GLU A 46 -13.53 -8.92 8.61
N ALA A 47 -14.18 -9.54 7.65
CA ALA A 47 -15.47 -9.11 7.17
C ALA A 47 -16.42 -10.30 7.01
N GLU A 48 -17.68 -10.09 7.30
CA GLU A 48 -18.71 -11.10 7.08
C GLU A 48 -18.89 -11.36 5.59
N SER A 49 -18.73 -10.31 4.77
CA SER A 49 -18.83 -10.39 3.32
C SER A 49 -17.74 -9.54 2.70
N THR A 50 -17.15 -10.03 1.61
CA THR A 50 -16.13 -9.30 0.87
C THR A 50 -16.71 -8.41 -0.21
N GLU A 51 -18.03 -8.41 -0.41
CA GLU A 51 -18.69 -7.66 -1.49
C GLU A 51 -18.43 -6.16 -1.47
N ARG A 52 -18.33 -5.58 -0.29
CA ARG A 52 -18.19 -4.14 -0.17
C ARG A 52 -16.78 -3.67 0.19
N VAL A 53 -15.81 -4.58 0.20
CA VAL A 53 -14.44 -4.20 0.56
C VAL A 53 -13.86 -3.20 -0.44
N GLY A 54 -14.14 -3.38 -1.72
CA GLY A 54 -13.71 -2.43 -2.74
C GLY A 54 -14.27 -1.03 -2.52
N GLU A 55 -15.54 -0.95 -2.17
CA GLU A 55 -16.18 0.32 -1.85
C GLU A 55 -15.55 0.96 -0.62
N LEU A 56 -15.24 0.16 0.40
CA LEU A 56 -14.57 0.63 1.61
C LEU A 56 -13.20 1.22 1.28
N CYS A 57 -12.44 0.57 0.40
CA CYS A 57 -11.14 1.07 -0.06
C CYS A 57 -11.29 2.44 -0.73
N GLU A 58 -12.25 2.57 -1.62
CA GLU A 58 -12.48 3.81 -2.36
C GLU A 58 -12.93 4.96 -1.46
N LYS A 59 -13.72 4.66 -0.44
CA LYS A 59 -14.32 5.70 0.40
C LYS A 59 -13.51 6.06 1.63
N LEU A 60 -12.69 5.14 2.11
CA LEU A 60 -12.03 5.35 3.39
C LEU A 60 -10.58 4.94 3.46
N LEU A 61 -10.23 3.74 2.97
CA LEU A 61 -8.91 3.16 3.21
C LEU A 61 -7.82 3.74 2.32
N ALA A 62 -8.13 4.02 1.08
CA ALA A 62 -7.17 4.55 0.12
C ALA A 62 -7.65 5.89 -0.41
N ASN A 63 -6.72 6.70 -0.86
CA ASN A 63 -7.05 7.93 -1.58
C ASN A 63 -6.93 7.62 -3.08
N PRO A 64 -8.04 7.37 -3.79
CA PRO A 64 -7.98 6.90 -5.17
C PRO A 64 -7.37 7.90 -6.14
N LEU A 65 -7.22 9.15 -5.75
CA LEU A 65 -6.57 10.16 -6.61
C LEU A 65 -5.07 9.96 -6.67
N ILE A 66 -4.46 9.47 -5.59
CA ILE A 66 -3.01 9.36 -5.48
C ILE A 66 -2.52 7.96 -5.10
N GLU A 67 -3.42 7.04 -4.82
CA GLU A 67 -3.06 5.69 -4.38
C GLU A 67 -3.74 4.61 -5.19
N ASP A 68 -3.03 3.51 -5.39
CA ASP A 68 -3.57 2.28 -5.94
C ASP A 68 -3.70 1.27 -4.80
N TYR A 69 -4.60 0.32 -4.94
CA TYR A 69 -4.76 -0.72 -3.94
C TYR A 69 -5.04 -2.08 -4.58
N GLU A 70 -4.69 -3.12 -3.84
CA GLU A 70 -5.00 -4.49 -4.20
C GLU A 70 -5.68 -5.16 -3.02
N ILE A 71 -6.70 -5.96 -3.29
CA ILE A 71 -7.44 -6.68 -2.27
C ILE A 71 -7.10 -8.16 -2.38
N GLU A 72 -6.67 -8.76 -1.27
CA GLU A 72 -6.40 -10.19 -1.21
C GLU A 72 -7.28 -10.81 -0.13
N THR A 73 -7.98 -11.88 -0.48
CA THR A 73 -8.67 -12.68 0.53
C THR A 73 -7.68 -13.72 1.02
N ILE A 74 -7.31 -13.66 2.28
CA ILE A 74 -6.30 -14.52 2.85
C ILE A 74 -6.93 -15.82 3.37
N GLU A 75 -8.10 -15.69 3.96
CA GLU A 75 -8.73 -16.79 4.66
C GLU A 75 -10.25 -16.57 4.71
N ASP A 76 -11.01 -17.60 4.44
CA ASP A 76 -12.49 -17.54 4.48
C ASP A 76 -13.05 -18.13 5.77
#